data_d615310557257d599ed95ee378287f29
#
_entry.id   d615310557257d599ed95ee378287f29
#
_cell.length_a   1.000
_cell.length_b   1.000
_cell.length_c   1.000
_cell.angle_alpha   90.00
_cell.angle_beta   90.00
_cell.angle_gamma   90.00
#
_symmetry.space_group_name_H-M   'P 1'
#
loop_
_entity.id
_entity.type
_entity.pdbx_description
1 polymer ?
#
loop_
_entity_poly.entity_id
_entity_poly.type
_entity_poly.pdbx_seq_one_letter_code
_entity_poly.pdbx_strand_id
1 'polypeptide(L)'
;MALERTLSIVKPDAVAKNVIGEIYSRFEKAGLKVVAAKMKHLSKQEAEGFYAVHRERPIFNALVNFMISGPVMVQVLEGEGAVLKNRELMGATNPKEAAAGTIRADFADSIDANAVHGSDAPETAAVEVAFFFPGMNVFSR
;
A
#
# COMPACT_ATOMS: atom_id res chain seq x y z
N MET A 1 21.15 9.55 1.34
CA MET A 1 19.97 8.94 0.73
C MET A 1 19.04 10.01 0.22
N ALA A 2 18.46 9.79 -0.95
CA ALA A 2 17.52 10.76 -1.50
C ALA A 2 16.17 10.67 -0.81
N LEU A 3 15.50 11.81 -0.71
CA LEU A 3 14.10 11.86 -0.28
C LEU A 3 13.23 11.20 -1.35
N GLU A 4 12.42 10.24 -0.94
CA GLU A 4 11.56 9.48 -1.84
C GLU A 4 10.12 9.50 -1.37
N ARG A 5 9.23 9.24 -2.31
CA ARG A 5 7.82 8.98 -2.04
C ARG A 5 7.48 7.57 -2.49
N THR A 6 6.58 6.92 -1.76
CA THR A 6 6.04 5.62 -2.14
C THR A 6 4.54 5.62 -1.93
N LEU A 7 3.82 4.87 -2.77
CA LEU A 7 2.39 4.69 -2.56
C LEU A 7 2.18 3.46 -1.67
N SER A 8 1.32 3.62 -0.67
CA SER A 8 0.93 2.55 0.23
C SER A 8 -0.58 2.46 0.26
N ILE A 9 -1.10 1.24 0.38
CA ILE A 9 -2.53 1.01 0.54
C ILE A 9 -2.74 0.05 1.69
N VAL A 10 -3.64 0.39 2.62
CA VAL A 10 -4.17 -0.56 3.57
C VAL A 10 -5.35 -1.24 2.87
N LYS A 11 -5.22 -2.53 2.61
CA LYS A 11 -6.16 -3.30 1.80
C LYS A 11 -7.45 -3.60 2.58
N PRO A 12 -8.53 -4.02 1.88
CA PRO A 12 -9.83 -4.20 2.55
C PRO A 12 -9.81 -5.13 3.77
N ASP A 13 -8.98 -6.16 3.74
CA ASP A 13 -8.85 -7.10 4.86
C ASP A 13 -8.35 -6.40 6.14
N ALA A 14 -7.31 -5.58 6.01
CA ALA A 14 -6.76 -4.86 7.16
C ALA A 14 -7.66 -3.69 7.59
N VAL A 15 -8.31 -3.01 6.64
CA VAL A 15 -9.29 -1.98 7.00
C VAL A 15 -10.41 -2.60 7.83
N ALA A 16 -10.91 -3.77 7.43
CA ALA A 16 -11.98 -4.47 8.15
C ALA A 16 -11.54 -4.87 9.56
N LYS A 17 -10.25 -5.14 9.77
CA LYS A 17 -9.69 -5.47 11.10
C LYS A 17 -9.54 -4.25 12.00
N ASN A 18 -9.78 -3.06 11.48
CA ASN A 18 -9.68 -1.80 12.23
C ASN A 18 -8.26 -1.52 12.76
N VAL A 19 -7.25 -1.76 11.93
CA VAL A 19 -5.84 -1.60 12.30
C VAL A 19 -5.12 -0.48 11.51
N ILE A 20 -5.86 0.42 10.87
CA ILE A 20 -5.27 1.55 10.13
C ILE A 20 -4.31 2.34 11.03
N GLY A 21 -4.75 2.68 12.24
CA GLY A 21 -3.94 3.48 13.16
C GLY A 21 -2.65 2.78 13.56
N GLU A 22 -2.70 1.47 13.82
CA GLU A 22 -1.51 0.69 14.16
C GLU A 22 -0.53 0.65 12.99
N ILE A 23 -1.03 0.48 11.77
CA ILE A 23 -0.18 0.48 10.57
C ILE A 23 0.46 1.85 10.37
N TYR A 24 -0.31 2.93 10.51
CA TYR A 24 0.23 4.30 10.40
C TYR A 24 1.27 4.59 11.47
N SER A 25 1.05 4.10 12.69
CA SER A 25 2.03 4.23 13.79
C SER A 25 3.39 3.64 13.39
N ARG A 26 3.38 2.50 12.71
CA ARG A 26 4.62 1.85 12.25
C ARG A 26 5.34 2.68 11.20
N PHE A 27 4.59 3.31 10.29
CA PHE A 27 5.20 4.22 9.31
C PHE A 27 5.90 5.39 10.02
N GLU A 28 5.19 6.03 10.92
CA GLU A 28 5.70 7.23 11.59
C GLU A 28 6.87 6.92 12.52
N LYS A 29 6.83 5.81 13.25
CA LYS A 29 7.94 5.38 14.11
C LYS A 29 9.20 5.06 13.32
N ALA A 30 9.05 4.64 12.06
CA ALA A 30 10.18 4.37 11.19
C ALA A 30 10.71 5.61 10.49
N GLY A 31 10.11 6.78 10.73
CA GLY A 31 10.53 8.05 10.14
C GLY A 31 9.90 8.35 8.79
N LEU A 32 8.88 7.62 8.39
CA LEU A 32 8.12 7.94 7.17
C LEU A 32 7.00 8.90 7.52
N LYS A 33 6.83 9.94 6.71
CA LYS A 33 5.75 10.91 6.91
C LYS A 33 4.60 10.63 5.95
N VAL A 34 3.38 10.65 6.48
CA VAL A 34 2.19 10.61 5.64
C VAL A 34 1.99 12.01 5.05
N VAL A 35 2.10 12.14 3.74
CA VAL A 35 2.00 13.44 3.05
C VAL A 35 0.73 13.55 2.20
N ALA A 36 -0.03 12.48 2.06
CA ALA A 36 -1.38 12.45 1.48
C ALA A 36 -2.06 11.19 1.97
N ALA A 37 -3.36 11.26 2.19
CA ALA A 37 -4.14 10.09 2.62
C ALA A 37 -5.60 10.28 2.28
N LYS A 38 -6.28 9.20 1.84
CA LYS A 38 -7.72 9.20 1.65
C LYS A 38 -8.26 7.78 1.72
N MET A 39 -9.49 7.65 2.21
CA MET A 39 -10.22 6.39 2.16
C MET A 39 -11.01 6.35 0.86
N LYS A 40 -11.01 5.20 0.19
CA LYS A 40 -11.78 4.98 -1.02
C LYS A 40 -12.40 3.59 -0.99
N HIS A 41 -13.56 3.46 -1.61
CA HIS A 41 -14.04 2.16 -2.05
C HIS A 41 -13.84 2.14 -3.55
N LEU A 42 -12.83 1.39 -4.01
CA LEU A 42 -12.46 1.37 -5.42
C LEU A 42 -13.59 0.81 -6.26
N SER A 43 -13.83 1.44 -7.42
CA SER A 43 -14.68 0.83 -8.45
C SER A 43 -13.88 -0.26 -9.15
N LYS A 44 -14.60 -1.15 -9.85
CA LYS A 44 -13.94 -2.18 -10.66
C LYS A 44 -13.00 -1.54 -11.68
N GLN A 45 -13.44 -0.45 -12.32
CA GLN A 45 -12.64 0.25 -13.31
C GLN A 45 -11.37 0.84 -12.70
N GLU A 46 -11.46 1.43 -11.50
CA GLU A 46 -10.31 1.97 -10.80
C GLU A 46 -9.30 0.88 -10.46
N ALA A 47 -9.77 -0.23 -9.92
CA ALA A 47 -8.90 -1.35 -9.56
C ALA A 47 -8.23 -1.96 -10.78
N GLU A 48 -8.97 -2.13 -11.88
CA GLU A 48 -8.42 -2.63 -13.14
C GLU A 48 -7.36 -1.68 -13.70
N GLY A 49 -7.58 -0.37 -13.59
CA GLY A 49 -6.60 0.62 -14.03
C GLY A 49 -5.33 0.60 -13.19
N PHE A 50 -5.47 0.51 -11.89
CA PHE A 50 -4.31 0.47 -10.98
C PHE A 50 -3.45 -0.77 -11.22
N TYR A 51 -4.07 -1.92 -11.43
CA TYR A 51 -3.37 -3.18 -11.66
C TYR A 51 -3.20 -3.52 -13.14
N ALA A 52 -3.29 -2.53 -14.03
CA ALA A 52 -3.25 -2.77 -15.48
C ALA A 52 -2.00 -3.52 -15.94
N VAL A 53 -0.85 -3.33 -15.28
CA VAL A 53 0.39 -4.04 -15.59
C VAL A 53 0.28 -5.55 -15.38
N HIS A 54 -0.71 -6.00 -14.62
CA HIS A 54 -0.96 -7.42 -14.34
C HIS A 54 -2.11 -8.00 -15.15
N ARG A 55 -2.64 -7.25 -16.14
CA ARG A 55 -3.87 -7.63 -16.87
C ARG A 55 -3.79 -9.01 -17.51
N GLU A 56 -2.61 -9.41 -17.97
CA GLU A 56 -2.40 -10.72 -18.62
C GLU A 56 -2.16 -11.85 -17.62
N ARG A 57 -2.06 -11.57 -16.34
CA ARG A 57 -1.77 -12.58 -15.33
C ARG A 57 -3.06 -13.28 -14.90
N PRO A 58 -2.98 -14.61 -14.62
CA PRO A 58 -4.17 -15.36 -14.19
C PRO A 58 -4.81 -14.82 -12.91
N ILE A 59 -4.02 -14.19 -12.04
CA ILE A 59 -4.50 -13.65 -10.76
C ILE A 59 -5.23 -12.31 -10.89
N PHE A 60 -5.23 -11.69 -12.08
CA PHE A 60 -5.73 -10.32 -12.25
C PHE A 60 -7.17 -10.15 -11.73
N ASN A 61 -8.08 -11.02 -12.17
CA ASN A 61 -9.49 -10.91 -11.77
C ASN A 61 -9.68 -11.10 -10.25
N ALA A 62 -8.96 -12.06 -9.67
CA ALA A 62 -9.03 -12.31 -8.22
C ALA A 62 -8.50 -11.10 -7.45
N LEU A 63 -7.40 -10.50 -7.90
CA LEU A 63 -6.82 -9.32 -7.28
C LEU A 63 -7.78 -8.13 -7.35
N VAL A 64 -8.37 -7.87 -8.51
CA VAL A 64 -9.35 -6.79 -8.68
C VAL A 64 -10.56 -7.02 -7.77
N ASN A 65 -11.12 -8.22 -7.78
CA ASN A 65 -12.29 -8.54 -6.95
C ASN A 65 -11.99 -8.37 -5.46
N PHE A 66 -10.81 -8.75 -5.02
CA PHE A 66 -10.40 -8.55 -3.64
C PHE A 66 -10.33 -7.07 -3.28
N MET A 67 -9.70 -6.27 -4.13
CA MET A 67 -9.50 -4.84 -3.87
C MET A 67 -10.78 -4.02 -3.88
N ILE A 68 -11.84 -4.49 -4.53
CA ILE A 68 -13.14 -3.79 -4.52
C ILE A 68 -14.10 -4.36 -3.48
N SER A 69 -13.68 -5.35 -2.70
CA SER A 69 -14.55 -6.01 -1.72
C SER A 69 -14.91 -5.15 -0.52
N GLY A 70 -14.19 -4.05 -0.30
CA GLY A 70 -14.44 -3.12 0.79
C GLY A 70 -13.58 -1.89 0.66
N PRO A 71 -13.75 -0.90 1.56
CA PRO A 71 -12.92 0.30 1.53
C PRO A 71 -11.43 0.00 1.74
N VAL A 72 -10.60 0.84 1.13
CA VAL A 72 -9.14 0.83 1.30
C VAL A 72 -8.70 2.19 1.81
N MET A 73 -7.56 2.24 2.49
CA MET A 73 -6.94 3.50 2.87
C MET A 73 -5.69 3.68 2.03
N VAL A 74 -5.66 4.75 1.24
CA VAL A 74 -4.55 5.03 0.32
C VAL A 74 -3.74 6.20 0.87
N GLN A 75 -2.42 6.06 0.92
CA GLN A 75 -1.53 7.10 1.42
C GLN A 75 -0.25 7.19 0.64
N VAL A 76 0.34 8.39 0.64
CA VAL A 76 1.68 8.63 0.15
C VAL A 76 2.59 8.79 1.36
N LEU A 77 3.66 8.01 1.39
CA LEU A 77 4.68 8.07 2.43
C LEU A 77 5.92 8.73 1.86
N GLU A 78 6.53 9.62 2.63
CA GLU A 78 7.73 10.35 2.22
C GLU A 78 8.81 10.19 3.27
N GLY A 79 10.04 9.97 2.81
CA GLY A 79 11.20 9.85 3.68
C GLY A 79 12.41 9.40 2.90
N GLU A 80 13.56 9.33 3.55
CA GLU A 80 14.78 8.84 2.92
C GLU A 80 14.62 7.35 2.63
N GLY A 81 14.82 6.97 1.36
CA GLY A 81 14.70 5.58 0.92
C GLY A 81 13.32 4.99 1.21
N ALA A 82 12.25 5.79 1.03
CA ALA A 82 10.89 5.40 1.46
C ALA A 82 10.41 4.10 0.83
N VAL A 83 10.73 3.84 -0.43
CA VAL A 83 10.28 2.61 -1.12
C VAL A 83 10.78 1.37 -0.39
N LEU A 84 12.08 1.27 -0.18
CA LEU A 84 12.67 0.10 0.50
C LEU A 84 12.25 0.04 1.96
N LYS A 85 12.25 1.18 2.65
CA LYS A 85 11.88 1.23 4.06
C LYS A 85 10.45 0.73 4.26
N ASN A 86 9.52 1.14 3.40
CA ASN A 86 8.15 0.66 3.48
C ASN A 86 8.07 -0.85 3.22
N ARG A 87 8.82 -1.35 2.24
CA ARG A 87 8.82 -2.78 1.94
C ARG A 87 9.34 -3.60 3.13
N GLU A 88 10.35 -3.11 3.82
CA GLU A 88 10.86 -3.76 5.04
C GLU A 88 9.80 -3.77 6.14
N LEU A 89 9.06 -2.68 6.31
CA LEU A 89 7.97 -2.61 7.29
C LEU A 89 6.82 -3.56 6.95
N MET A 90 6.51 -3.70 5.66
CA MET A 90 5.44 -4.59 5.21
C MET A 90 5.76 -6.07 5.45
N GLY A 91 7.00 -6.45 5.21
CA GLY A 91 7.42 -7.85 5.27
C GLY A 91 7.16 -8.60 3.97
N ALA A 92 7.50 -9.89 3.97
CA ALA A 92 7.33 -10.74 2.79
C ALA A 92 5.87 -10.84 2.35
N THR A 93 5.66 -10.98 1.05
CA THR A 93 4.31 -11.08 0.46
C THR A 93 3.49 -12.20 1.08
N ASN A 94 4.12 -13.35 1.35
CA ASN A 94 3.48 -14.44 2.09
C ASN A 94 3.65 -14.16 3.59
N PRO A 95 2.56 -13.97 4.35
CA PRO A 95 2.69 -13.66 5.77
C PRO A 95 3.35 -14.78 6.59
N LYS A 96 3.31 -16.02 6.10
CA LYS A 96 4.00 -17.13 6.78
C LYS A 96 5.52 -17.02 6.71
N GLU A 97 6.01 -16.27 5.73
CA GLU A 97 7.45 -16.04 5.52
C GLU A 97 7.88 -14.66 6.02
N ALA A 98 6.93 -13.83 6.45
CA ALA A 98 7.22 -12.48 6.91
C ALA A 98 7.86 -12.51 8.29
N ALA A 99 8.92 -11.70 8.46
CA ALA A 99 9.63 -11.62 9.75
C ALA A 99 8.71 -11.07 10.84
N ALA A 100 8.93 -11.54 12.07
CA ALA A 100 8.17 -11.07 13.22
C ALA A 100 8.25 -9.54 13.34
N GLY A 101 7.14 -8.91 13.67
CA GLY A 101 7.04 -7.46 13.81
C GLY A 101 6.73 -6.72 12.53
N THR A 102 6.71 -7.39 11.38
CA THR A 102 6.28 -6.76 10.14
C THR A 102 4.75 -6.67 10.08
N ILE A 103 4.25 -5.77 9.24
CA ILE A 103 2.80 -5.56 9.11
C ILE A 103 2.11 -6.85 8.65
N ARG A 104 2.68 -7.53 7.66
CA ARG A 104 2.07 -8.76 7.15
C ARG A 104 2.12 -9.91 8.13
N ALA A 105 3.22 -10.03 8.91
CA ALA A 105 3.30 -11.06 9.96
C ALA A 105 2.19 -10.88 10.98
N ASP A 106 1.88 -9.62 11.34
CA ASP A 106 0.91 -9.34 12.40
C ASP A 106 -0.54 -9.29 11.91
N PHE A 107 -0.79 -8.84 10.67
CA PHE A 107 -2.16 -8.52 10.24
C PHE A 107 -2.63 -9.22 8.98
N ALA A 108 -1.76 -9.88 8.22
CA ALA A 108 -2.16 -10.55 6.98
C ALA A 108 -2.63 -11.99 7.27
N ASP A 109 -3.62 -12.43 6.52
CA ASP A 109 -4.18 -13.78 6.66
C ASP A 109 -3.58 -14.75 5.66
N SER A 110 -3.24 -14.28 4.46
CA SER A 110 -2.76 -15.13 3.36
C SER A 110 -2.02 -14.28 2.33
N ILE A 111 -1.49 -14.92 1.30
CA ILE A 111 -0.87 -14.19 0.18
C ILE A 111 -1.88 -13.27 -0.50
N ASP A 112 -3.13 -13.72 -0.64
CA ASP A 112 -4.17 -12.94 -1.31
C ASP A 112 -4.73 -11.84 -0.41
N ALA A 113 -4.89 -12.11 0.89
CA ALA A 113 -5.35 -11.15 1.88
C ALA A 113 -4.15 -10.75 2.75
N ASN A 114 -3.23 -9.96 2.16
CA ASN A 114 -1.94 -9.68 2.78
C ASN A 114 -1.79 -8.26 3.34
N ALA A 115 -2.88 -7.64 3.69
CA ALA A 115 -3.01 -6.41 4.48
C ALA A 115 -2.59 -5.12 3.80
N VAL A 116 -1.47 -5.07 3.11
CA VAL A 116 -0.92 -3.81 2.58
C VAL A 116 -0.31 -3.96 1.20
N HIS A 117 -0.28 -2.84 0.48
CA HIS A 117 0.44 -2.68 -0.79
C HIS A 117 1.47 -1.58 -0.61
N GLY A 118 2.62 -1.73 -1.23
CA GLY A 118 3.65 -0.69 -1.35
C GLY A 118 4.26 -0.74 -2.73
N SER A 119 4.66 0.42 -3.26
CA SER A 119 5.33 0.48 -4.56
C SER A 119 6.64 -0.31 -4.53
N ASP A 120 6.99 -0.92 -5.67
CA ASP A 120 8.18 -1.78 -5.79
C ASP A 120 9.46 -1.01 -6.03
N ALA A 121 9.37 0.16 -6.67
CA ALA A 121 10.52 0.94 -7.09
C ALA A 121 10.13 2.41 -7.22
N PRO A 122 11.11 3.35 -7.26
CA PRO A 122 10.79 4.76 -7.45
C PRO A 122 9.97 5.04 -8.72
N GLU A 123 10.22 4.32 -9.81
CA GLU A 123 9.49 4.50 -11.08
C GLU A 123 8.03 4.10 -10.95
N THR A 124 7.75 2.97 -10.31
CA THR A 124 6.36 2.53 -10.09
C THR A 124 5.68 3.41 -9.06
N ALA A 125 6.41 3.90 -8.06
CA ALA A 125 5.88 4.81 -7.07
C ALA A 125 5.36 6.09 -7.73
N ALA A 126 6.10 6.67 -8.66
CA ALA A 126 5.68 7.89 -9.35
C ALA A 126 4.35 7.70 -10.08
N VAL A 127 4.20 6.58 -10.77
CA VAL A 127 2.96 6.25 -11.50
C VAL A 127 1.81 6.01 -10.53
N GLU A 128 2.05 5.25 -9.48
CA GLU A 128 1.00 4.87 -8.52
C GLU A 128 0.53 6.06 -7.69
N VAL A 129 1.45 6.93 -7.27
CA VAL A 129 1.08 8.15 -6.55
C VAL A 129 0.20 9.04 -7.43
N ALA A 130 0.60 9.25 -8.69
CA ALA A 130 -0.16 10.08 -9.62
C ALA A 130 -1.54 9.49 -9.93
N PHE A 131 -1.70 8.18 -9.85
CA PHE A 131 -2.98 7.53 -10.09
C PHE A 131 -4.03 7.97 -9.07
N PHE A 132 -3.64 8.10 -7.80
CA PHE A 132 -4.57 8.43 -6.73
C PHE A 132 -4.57 9.90 -6.31
N PHE A 133 -3.44 10.60 -6.45
CA PHE A 133 -3.28 11.95 -5.89
C PHE A 133 -2.75 12.93 -6.92
N PRO A 134 -3.55 13.97 -7.29
CA PRO A 134 -2.98 15.13 -7.97
C PRO A 134 -1.87 15.72 -7.12
N GLY A 135 -0.84 16.28 -7.76
CA GLY A 135 0.29 16.85 -7.03
C GLY A 135 -0.09 17.91 -6.01
N MET A 136 -1.19 18.65 -6.27
CA MET A 136 -1.68 19.67 -5.33
C MET A 136 -2.23 19.07 -4.02
N ASN A 137 -2.45 17.76 -3.97
CA ASN A 137 -2.98 17.07 -2.78
C ASN A 137 -1.89 16.30 -2.03
N VAL A 138 -0.62 16.53 -2.35
CA VAL A 138 0.53 15.91 -1.66
C VAL A 138 1.35 17.02 -1.02
N PHE A 139 1.58 16.92 0.28
CA PHE A 139 2.12 18.00 1.10
C PHE A 139 3.38 17.54 1.84
N SER A 140 4.55 17.81 1.26
CA SER A 140 5.82 17.59 1.98
C SER A 140 5.86 18.43 3.24
N ARG A 141 6.34 17.84 4.34
CA ARG A 141 6.35 18.52 5.63
C ARG A 141 7.48 18.06 6.56
#